data_6dc60d40de7aebe483321ecb6766b00c
#
_entry.id   6dc60d40de7aebe483321ecb6766b00c
#
_cell.length_a   1.000
_cell.length_b   1.000
_cell.length_c   1.000
_cell.angle_alpha   90.00
_cell.angle_beta   90.00
_cell.angle_gamma   90.00
#
_symmetry.space_group_name_H-M   'P 1'
#
loop_
_entity.id
_entity.type
_entity.pdbx_description
1 polymer ?
#
loop_
_entity_poly.entity_id
_entity_poly.type
_entity_poly.pdbx_seq_one_letter_code
_entity_poly.pdbx_strand_id
1 'polypeptide(L)'
;MRKLTVTLCLTLTILLGSSGVSESADFQKGSIAYESEDYVTALREWTPLAEQGDAIVQYILGQMHRKGKGVPQDYKTAVKWYTLAAKQGNANAQYNLGLMYAKGHGVHLDYVYAHMWGSIAAFNGNNNGGRLRDIVVKRMTLADLSTAQKLARECVHKKYEGC
;
A
#
# COMPACT_ATOMS: atom_id res chain seq x y z
N MET A 1 -20.85 -37.85 59.88
CA MET A 1 -21.39 -37.46 58.56
C MET A 1 -20.50 -36.31 58.06
N ARG A 2 -19.51 -36.64 57.21
CA ARG A 2 -18.63 -35.67 56.63
C ARG A 2 -19.09 -35.34 55.23
N LYS A 3 -19.47 -34.07 54.98
CA LYS A 3 -19.83 -33.60 53.65
C LYS A 3 -18.55 -33.26 52.90
N LEU A 4 -18.28 -34.00 51.82
CA LEU A 4 -17.25 -33.68 50.86
C LEU A 4 -17.77 -32.56 49.94
N THR A 5 -17.18 -31.40 50.05
CA THR A 5 -17.36 -30.31 49.09
C THR A 5 -16.36 -30.52 47.96
N VAL A 6 -16.86 -30.90 46.79
CA VAL A 6 -16.07 -30.98 45.56
C VAL A 6 -15.95 -29.56 45.02
N THR A 7 -14.74 -28.98 45.15
CA THR A 7 -14.41 -27.72 44.54
C THR A 7 -14.12 -27.94 43.06
N LEU A 8 -15.09 -27.56 42.22
CA LEU A 8 -14.93 -27.59 40.76
C LEU A 8 -14.01 -26.44 40.36
N CYS A 9 -12.73 -26.76 40.12
CA CYS A 9 -11.75 -25.79 39.58
C CYS A 9 -12.04 -25.63 38.08
N LEU A 10 -12.82 -24.61 37.70
CA LEU A 10 -12.97 -24.21 36.30
C LEU A 10 -11.64 -23.58 35.85
N THR A 11 -10.81 -24.38 35.19
CA THR A 11 -9.69 -23.85 34.40
C THR A 11 -10.24 -23.16 33.18
N LEU A 12 -10.35 -21.83 33.28
CA LEU A 12 -10.61 -20.95 32.13
C LEU A 12 -9.38 -21.00 31.25
N THR A 13 -9.35 -21.92 30.28
CA THR A 13 -8.38 -21.86 29.20
C THR A 13 -8.71 -20.65 28.33
N ILE A 14 -8.00 -19.55 28.58
CA ILE A 14 -7.97 -18.39 27.70
C ILE A 14 -7.33 -18.88 26.41
N LEU A 15 -8.12 -19.18 25.41
CA LEU A 15 -7.71 -19.24 24.01
C LEU A 15 -7.29 -17.81 23.61
N LEU A 16 -6.07 -17.42 23.97
CA LEU A 16 -5.41 -16.27 23.36
C LEU A 16 -5.23 -16.62 21.88
N GLY A 17 -6.01 -15.95 21.06
CA GLY A 17 -6.06 -16.19 19.63
C GLY A 17 -4.68 -16.10 19.00
N SER A 18 -4.33 -17.16 18.31
CA SER A 18 -3.11 -17.31 17.49
C SER A 18 -3.14 -16.53 16.18
N SER A 19 -4.00 -15.50 16.04
CA SER A 19 -4.11 -14.72 14.81
C SER A 19 -2.85 -13.92 14.48
N GLY A 20 -2.17 -13.37 15.50
CA GLY A 20 -0.97 -12.56 15.26
C GLY A 20 0.27 -13.37 14.85
N VAL A 21 0.37 -14.63 15.27
CA VAL A 21 1.49 -15.51 14.88
C VAL A 21 1.33 -16.01 13.45
N SER A 22 0.09 -16.23 12.99
CA SER A 22 -0.20 -16.66 11.62
C SER A 22 0.07 -15.56 10.61
N GLU A 23 -0.39 -14.31 10.85
CA GLU A 23 -0.11 -13.17 9.97
C GLU A 23 1.40 -12.86 9.86
N SER A 24 2.11 -12.89 10.98
CA SER A 24 3.56 -12.69 11.00
C SER A 24 4.31 -13.81 10.25
N ALA A 25 3.85 -15.05 10.36
CA ALA A 25 4.44 -16.18 9.65
C ALA A 25 4.24 -16.08 8.13
N ASP A 26 3.09 -15.69 7.68
CA ASP A 26 2.76 -15.54 6.25
C ASP A 26 3.59 -14.40 5.61
N PHE A 27 3.72 -13.26 6.28
CA PHE A 27 4.59 -12.18 5.82
C PHE A 27 6.04 -12.63 5.70
N GLN A 28 6.57 -13.30 6.72
CA GLN A 28 7.95 -13.79 6.75
C GLN A 28 8.22 -14.83 5.64
N LYS A 29 7.28 -15.75 5.44
CA LYS A 29 7.37 -16.74 4.39
C LYS A 29 7.37 -16.10 2.99
N GLY A 30 6.52 -15.11 2.77
CA GLY A 30 6.52 -14.31 1.55
C GLY A 30 7.84 -13.57 1.35
N SER A 31 8.45 -13.03 2.42
CA SER A 31 9.74 -12.32 2.35
C SER A 31 10.88 -13.26 1.97
N ILE A 32 10.98 -14.43 2.57
CA ILE A 32 11.98 -15.46 2.24
C ILE A 32 11.84 -15.88 0.77
N ALA A 33 10.60 -16.13 0.32
CA ALA A 33 10.32 -16.48 -1.06
C ALA A 33 10.73 -15.36 -2.04
N TYR A 34 10.43 -14.10 -1.70
CA TYR A 34 10.81 -12.97 -2.53
C TYR A 34 12.33 -12.78 -2.62
N GLU A 35 13.06 -12.96 -1.52
CA GLU A 35 14.52 -12.88 -1.47
C GLU A 35 15.20 -14.02 -2.28
N SER A 36 14.59 -15.21 -2.30
CA SER A 36 15.03 -16.34 -3.13
C SER A 36 14.50 -16.29 -4.57
N GLU A 37 13.89 -15.18 -4.98
CA GLU A 37 13.27 -14.95 -6.30
C GLU A 37 12.10 -15.89 -6.64
N ASP A 38 11.60 -16.65 -5.68
CA ASP A 38 10.33 -17.38 -5.81
C ASP A 38 9.13 -16.44 -5.67
N TYR A 39 8.97 -15.58 -6.69
CA TYR A 39 7.92 -14.56 -6.70
C TYR A 39 6.51 -15.13 -6.73
N VAL A 40 6.33 -16.36 -7.23
CA VAL A 40 5.02 -17.02 -7.24
C VAL A 40 4.59 -17.38 -5.81
N THR A 41 5.50 -17.97 -5.03
CA THR A 41 5.23 -18.23 -3.61
C THR A 41 5.05 -16.92 -2.83
N ALA A 42 5.88 -15.91 -3.06
CA ALA A 42 5.72 -14.61 -2.41
C ALA A 42 4.32 -14.00 -2.66
N LEU A 43 3.84 -14.01 -3.90
CA LEU A 43 2.49 -13.54 -4.26
C LEU A 43 1.41 -14.33 -3.54
N ARG A 44 1.53 -15.66 -3.49
CA ARG A 44 0.53 -16.52 -2.83
C ARG A 44 0.41 -16.20 -1.33
N GLU A 45 1.54 -16.01 -0.65
CA GLU A 45 1.57 -15.70 0.79
C GLU A 45 1.13 -14.25 1.07
N TRP A 46 1.47 -13.29 0.20
CA TRP A 46 1.20 -11.88 0.44
C TRP A 46 -0.16 -11.39 -0.04
N THR A 47 -0.77 -12.04 -1.05
CA THR A 47 -2.08 -11.59 -1.55
C THR A 47 -3.15 -11.54 -0.47
N PRO A 48 -3.32 -12.57 0.40
CA PRO A 48 -4.31 -12.50 1.48
C PRO A 48 -4.04 -11.35 2.47
N LEU A 49 -2.78 -11.03 2.78
CA LEU A 49 -2.41 -9.93 3.68
C LEU A 49 -2.76 -8.57 3.05
N ALA A 50 -2.49 -8.41 1.74
CA ALA A 50 -2.86 -7.19 1.01
C ALA A 50 -4.37 -7.00 0.94
N GLU A 51 -5.14 -8.07 0.77
CA GLU A 51 -6.61 -8.07 0.76
C GLU A 51 -7.17 -7.73 2.15
N GLN A 52 -6.49 -8.11 3.23
CA GLN A 52 -6.81 -7.72 4.61
C GLN A 52 -6.45 -6.26 4.92
N GLY A 53 -5.75 -5.58 4.02
CA GLY A 53 -5.50 -4.15 4.12
C GLY A 53 -4.07 -3.77 4.49
N ASP A 54 -3.10 -4.70 4.55
CA ASP A 54 -1.72 -4.33 4.84
C ASP A 54 -1.14 -3.42 3.75
N ALA A 55 -0.89 -2.15 4.11
CA ALA A 55 -0.43 -1.13 3.19
C ALA A 55 0.99 -1.38 2.64
N ILE A 56 1.84 -2.05 3.41
CA ILE A 56 3.20 -2.39 2.99
C ILE A 56 3.12 -3.48 1.93
N VAL A 57 2.34 -4.51 2.20
CA VAL A 57 2.15 -5.63 1.28
C VAL A 57 1.44 -5.18 0.00
N GLN A 58 0.41 -4.33 0.11
CA GLN A 58 -0.24 -3.70 -1.05
C GLN A 58 0.77 -2.94 -1.93
N TYR A 59 1.67 -2.15 -1.33
CA TYR A 59 2.72 -1.49 -2.08
C TYR A 59 3.66 -2.49 -2.78
N ILE A 60 4.06 -3.57 -2.10
CA ILE A 60 4.92 -4.62 -2.67
C ILE A 60 4.21 -5.31 -3.85
N LEU A 61 2.94 -5.70 -3.71
CA LEU A 61 2.17 -6.29 -4.82
C LEU A 61 2.05 -5.32 -6.00
N GLY A 62 1.85 -4.03 -5.73
CA GLY A 62 1.90 -3.00 -6.77
C GLY A 62 3.21 -3.00 -7.54
N GLN A 63 4.36 -3.16 -6.85
CA GLN A 63 5.66 -3.27 -7.50
C GLN A 63 5.80 -4.57 -8.31
N MET A 64 5.34 -5.69 -7.79
CA MET A 64 5.42 -7.00 -8.46
C MET A 64 4.64 -6.98 -9.77
N HIS A 65 3.40 -6.50 -9.76
CA HIS A 65 2.61 -6.34 -10.99
C HIS A 65 3.24 -5.33 -11.96
N ARG A 66 3.75 -4.19 -11.46
CA ARG A 66 4.42 -3.20 -12.31
C ARG A 66 5.67 -3.75 -13.01
N LYS A 67 6.40 -4.66 -12.36
CA LYS A 67 7.66 -5.23 -12.87
C LYS A 67 7.48 -6.59 -13.56
N GLY A 68 6.32 -7.22 -13.45
CA GLY A 68 6.11 -8.58 -13.94
C GLY A 68 6.86 -9.64 -13.12
N LYS A 69 6.96 -9.45 -11.79
CA LYS A 69 7.62 -10.41 -10.90
C LYS A 69 6.61 -11.45 -10.41
N GLY A 70 6.76 -12.70 -10.84
CA GLY A 70 5.87 -13.81 -10.51
C GLY A 70 4.51 -13.81 -11.23
N VAL A 71 4.20 -12.74 -11.94
CA VAL A 71 3.00 -12.55 -12.76
C VAL A 71 3.38 -11.78 -14.02
N PRO A 72 2.59 -11.86 -15.11
CA PRO A 72 2.75 -10.95 -16.24
C PRO A 72 2.66 -9.48 -15.79
N GLN A 73 3.44 -8.60 -16.44
CA GLN A 73 3.39 -7.17 -16.13
C GLN A 73 1.98 -6.62 -16.38
N ASP A 74 1.41 -6.01 -15.34
CA ASP A 74 0.08 -5.39 -15.42
C ASP A 74 0.07 -4.06 -14.64
N TYR A 75 0.14 -2.97 -15.39
CA TYR A 75 0.11 -1.63 -14.84
C TYR A 75 -1.26 -1.26 -14.24
N LYS A 76 -2.37 -1.79 -14.74
CA LYS A 76 -3.70 -1.52 -14.18
C LYS A 76 -3.84 -2.12 -12.78
N THR A 77 -3.40 -3.36 -12.61
CA THR A 77 -3.39 -4.02 -11.30
C THR A 77 -2.38 -3.35 -10.36
N ALA A 78 -1.20 -2.93 -10.86
CA ALA A 78 -0.26 -2.17 -10.07
C ALA A 78 -0.86 -0.85 -9.53
N VAL A 79 -1.59 -0.10 -10.37
CA VAL A 79 -2.30 1.13 -9.95
C VAL A 79 -3.32 0.84 -8.86
N LYS A 80 -4.10 -0.24 -8.97
CA LYS A 80 -5.07 -0.63 -7.93
C LYS A 80 -4.39 -0.82 -6.57
N TRP A 81 -3.32 -1.61 -6.52
CA TRP A 81 -2.59 -1.87 -5.29
C TRP A 81 -1.90 -0.60 -4.74
N TYR A 82 -1.26 0.20 -5.61
CA TYR A 82 -0.69 1.49 -5.17
C TYR A 82 -1.75 2.44 -4.62
N THR A 83 -2.95 2.49 -5.22
CA THR A 83 -4.04 3.34 -4.74
C THR A 83 -4.48 2.94 -3.33
N LEU A 84 -4.62 1.65 -3.06
CA LEU A 84 -4.99 1.15 -1.74
C LEU A 84 -3.94 1.53 -0.68
N ALA A 85 -2.66 1.28 -0.97
CA ALA A 85 -1.57 1.65 -0.06
C ALA A 85 -1.42 3.17 0.10
N ALA A 86 -1.59 3.95 -0.98
CA ALA A 86 -1.48 5.41 -0.98
C ALA A 86 -2.56 6.05 -0.10
N LYS A 87 -3.78 5.54 -0.13
CA LYS A 87 -4.90 5.96 0.73
C LYS A 87 -4.67 5.68 2.21
N GLN A 88 -3.76 4.77 2.54
CA GLN A 88 -3.32 4.49 3.90
C GLN A 88 -2.07 5.28 4.29
N GLY A 89 -1.65 6.25 3.47
CA GLY A 89 -0.50 7.10 3.76
C GLY A 89 0.86 6.53 3.38
N ASN A 90 0.93 5.38 2.69
CA ASN A 90 2.22 4.84 2.25
C ASN A 90 2.88 5.76 1.22
N ALA A 91 3.91 6.47 1.66
CA ALA A 91 4.59 7.50 0.85
C ALA A 91 5.23 6.94 -0.43
N ASN A 92 5.71 5.69 -0.40
CA ASN A 92 6.30 5.04 -1.57
C ASN A 92 5.22 4.67 -2.60
N ALA A 93 4.05 4.23 -2.14
CA ALA A 93 2.91 3.97 -3.01
C ALA A 93 2.37 5.27 -3.63
N GLN A 94 2.27 6.35 -2.85
CA GLN A 94 1.90 7.67 -3.34
C GLN A 94 2.83 8.17 -4.45
N TYR A 95 4.15 8.05 -4.24
CA TYR A 95 5.13 8.37 -5.27
C TYR A 95 4.97 7.52 -6.53
N ASN A 96 4.84 6.19 -6.38
CA ASN A 96 4.66 5.31 -7.53
C ASN A 96 3.36 5.58 -8.27
N LEU A 97 2.26 5.86 -7.55
CA LEU A 97 1.00 6.26 -8.17
C LEU A 97 1.14 7.55 -8.98
N GLY A 98 1.85 8.55 -8.44
CA GLY A 98 2.21 9.76 -9.18
C GLY A 98 3.01 9.47 -10.45
N LEU A 99 3.96 8.52 -10.40
CA LEU A 99 4.71 8.09 -11.60
C LEU A 99 3.81 7.41 -12.64
N MET A 100 2.82 6.62 -12.19
CA MET A 100 1.87 5.97 -13.11
C MET A 100 1.06 7.02 -13.88
N TYR A 101 0.56 8.07 -13.21
CA TYR A 101 -0.10 9.19 -13.84
C TYR A 101 0.82 10.01 -14.77
N ALA A 102 2.07 10.26 -14.35
CA ALA A 102 3.03 11.00 -15.17
C ALA A 102 3.43 10.29 -16.48
N LYS A 103 3.26 8.97 -16.52
CA LYS A 103 3.63 8.13 -17.68
C LYS A 103 2.42 7.57 -18.44
N GLY A 104 1.22 7.70 -17.91
CA GLY A 104 0.03 7.06 -18.47
C GLY A 104 0.08 5.51 -18.36
N HIS A 105 0.76 4.97 -17.37
CA HIS A 105 0.89 3.53 -17.19
C HIS A 105 -0.28 2.99 -16.34
N GLY A 106 -1.19 2.24 -16.95
CA GLY A 106 -2.38 1.69 -16.30
C GLY A 106 -3.49 2.70 -15.97
N VAL A 107 -3.22 3.97 -16.16
CA VAL A 107 -4.15 5.11 -16.07
C VAL A 107 -3.92 6.05 -17.24
N HIS A 108 -4.85 6.96 -17.50
CA HIS A 108 -4.61 8.06 -18.44
C HIS A 108 -3.49 8.97 -17.92
N LEU A 109 -2.63 9.46 -18.84
CA LEU A 109 -1.60 10.43 -18.51
C LEU A 109 -2.25 11.68 -17.94
N ASP A 110 -1.84 12.10 -16.73
CA ASP A 110 -2.40 13.25 -16.04
C ASP A 110 -1.34 13.90 -15.13
N TYR A 111 -0.84 15.07 -15.52
CA TYR A 111 0.17 15.78 -14.77
C TYR A 111 -0.39 16.44 -13.50
N VAL A 112 -1.70 16.75 -13.43
CA VAL A 112 -2.36 17.27 -12.23
C VAL A 112 -2.33 16.24 -11.12
N TYR A 113 -2.77 15.01 -11.42
CA TYR A 113 -2.70 13.89 -10.46
C TYR A 113 -1.26 13.45 -10.16
N ALA A 114 -0.36 13.49 -11.14
CA ALA A 114 1.06 13.21 -10.92
C ALA A 114 1.69 14.20 -9.95
N HIS A 115 1.41 15.50 -10.10
CA HIS A 115 1.88 16.57 -9.21
C HIS A 115 1.25 16.44 -7.81
N MET A 116 -0.05 16.19 -7.74
CA MET A 116 -0.79 15.99 -6.49
C MET A 116 -0.16 14.86 -5.67
N TRP A 117 -0.05 13.65 -6.25
CA TRP A 117 0.52 12.50 -5.56
C TRP A 117 2.01 12.67 -5.24
N GLY A 118 2.78 13.33 -6.12
CA GLY A 118 4.17 13.68 -5.86
C GLY A 118 4.31 14.60 -4.65
N SER A 119 3.44 15.62 -4.53
CA SER A 119 3.40 16.54 -3.39
C SER A 119 3.04 15.83 -2.08
N ILE A 120 2.02 14.96 -2.12
CA ILE A 120 1.59 14.17 -0.96
C ILE A 120 2.70 13.19 -0.52
N ALA A 121 3.34 12.52 -1.46
CA ALA A 121 4.47 11.62 -1.17
C ALA A 121 5.63 12.37 -0.49
N ALA A 122 5.96 13.57 -0.99
CA ALA A 122 6.99 14.43 -0.39
C ALA A 122 6.61 14.86 1.03
N PHE A 123 5.36 15.27 1.25
CA PHE A 123 4.84 15.62 2.57
C PHE A 123 4.96 14.45 3.56
N ASN A 124 4.74 13.21 3.09
CA ASN A 124 4.87 11.99 3.87
C ASN A 124 6.30 11.41 3.90
N GLY A 125 7.30 12.18 3.51
CA GLY A 125 8.71 11.84 3.68
C GLY A 125 9.37 11.12 2.50
N ASN A 126 8.70 10.97 1.35
CA ASN A 126 9.34 10.44 0.15
C ASN A 126 10.03 11.54 -0.66
N ASN A 127 11.35 11.64 -0.57
CA ASN A 127 12.14 12.65 -1.28
C ASN A 127 11.97 12.63 -2.82
N ASN A 128 11.70 11.46 -3.41
CA ASN A 128 11.49 11.36 -4.84
C ASN A 128 10.12 11.93 -5.26
N GLY A 129 9.16 12.01 -4.34
CA GLY A 129 7.87 12.69 -4.57
C GLY A 129 8.07 14.17 -4.93
N GLY A 130 8.94 14.87 -4.20
CA GLY A 130 9.29 16.26 -4.51
C GLY A 130 9.95 16.41 -5.89
N ARG A 131 10.88 15.51 -6.22
CA ARG A 131 11.52 15.51 -7.56
C ARG A 131 10.52 15.25 -8.69
N LEU A 132 9.58 14.32 -8.48
CA LEU A 132 8.51 14.06 -9.45
C LEU A 132 7.67 15.32 -9.66
N ARG A 133 7.20 15.94 -8.58
CA ARG A 133 6.45 17.20 -8.62
C ARG A 133 7.19 18.27 -9.46
N ASP A 134 8.48 18.48 -9.19
CA ASP A 134 9.30 19.49 -9.85
C ASP A 134 9.56 19.19 -11.35
N ILE A 135 9.49 17.92 -11.73
CA ILE A 135 9.60 17.50 -13.13
C ILE A 135 8.28 17.76 -13.87
N VAL A 136 7.15 17.34 -13.28
CA VAL A 136 5.87 17.40 -13.98
C VAL A 136 5.33 18.84 -14.09
N VAL A 137 5.65 19.72 -13.14
CA VAL A 137 5.25 21.14 -13.18
C VAL A 137 5.69 21.85 -14.47
N LYS A 138 6.80 21.41 -15.08
CA LYS A 138 7.28 21.94 -16.35
C LYS A 138 6.39 21.63 -17.55
N ARG A 139 5.41 20.76 -17.38
CA ARG A 139 4.43 20.32 -18.38
C ARG A 139 3.00 20.83 -18.09
N MET A 140 2.85 21.68 -17.05
CA MET A 140 1.57 22.12 -16.53
C MET A 140 1.36 23.61 -16.82
N THR A 141 0.09 23.99 -16.99
CA THR A 141 -0.31 25.40 -16.95
C THR A 141 -0.40 25.90 -15.50
N LEU A 142 -0.48 27.21 -15.29
CA LEU A 142 -0.71 27.79 -13.96
C LEU A 142 -2.05 27.34 -13.34
N ALA A 143 -3.06 27.12 -14.18
CA ALA A 143 -4.36 26.61 -13.74
C ALA A 143 -4.26 25.16 -13.27
N ASP A 144 -3.54 24.30 -14.02
CA ASP A 144 -3.29 22.91 -13.62
C ASP A 144 -2.52 22.85 -12.30
N LEU A 145 -1.49 23.68 -12.14
CA LEU A 145 -0.70 23.75 -10.91
C LEU A 145 -1.57 24.16 -9.72
N SER A 146 -2.40 25.18 -9.88
CA SER A 146 -3.35 25.61 -8.83
C SER A 146 -4.30 24.49 -8.45
N THR A 147 -4.83 23.78 -9.43
CA THR A 147 -5.72 22.63 -9.24
C THR A 147 -5.00 21.49 -8.49
N ALA A 148 -3.81 21.11 -8.92
CA ALA A 148 -3.02 20.06 -8.29
C ALA A 148 -2.69 20.36 -6.82
N GLN A 149 -2.32 21.61 -6.52
CA GLN A 149 -2.04 22.04 -5.16
C GLN A 149 -3.30 22.03 -4.28
N LYS A 150 -4.45 22.44 -4.83
CA LYS A 150 -5.74 22.38 -4.13
C LYS A 150 -6.09 20.93 -3.82
N LEU A 151 -6.04 20.04 -4.81
CA LEU A 151 -6.34 18.61 -4.64
C LEU A 151 -5.41 17.96 -3.61
N ALA A 152 -4.12 18.29 -3.62
CA ALA A 152 -3.18 17.75 -2.63
C ALA A 152 -3.55 18.15 -1.20
N ARG A 153 -3.89 19.44 -0.96
CA ARG A 153 -4.33 19.91 0.36
C ARG A 153 -5.62 19.25 0.81
N GLU A 154 -6.61 19.15 -0.08
CA GLU A 154 -7.90 18.52 0.23
C GLU A 154 -7.74 17.03 0.54
N CYS A 155 -6.90 16.33 -0.22
CA CYS A 155 -6.60 14.93 -0.03
C CYS A 155 -5.96 14.66 1.34
N VAL A 156 -4.94 15.45 1.72
CA VAL A 156 -4.30 15.34 3.04
C VAL A 156 -5.28 15.66 4.16
N HIS A 157 -6.08 16.72 4.01
CA HIS A 157 -7.09 17.11 5.00
C HIS A 157 -8.13 16.01 5.23
N LYS A 158 -8.53 15.30 4.19
CA LYS A 158 -9.45 14.16 4.25
C LYS A 158 -8.77 12.84 4.61
N LYS A 159 -7.53 12.85 5.07
CA LYS A 159 -6.74 11.64 5.39
C LYS A 159 -6.74 10.64 4.23
N TYR A 160 -6.60 11.15 3.02
CA TYR A 160 -6.55 10.43 1.73
C TYR A 160 -7.86 9.76 1.29
N GLU A 161 -8.97 10.02 1.96
CA GLU A 161 -10.28 9.55 1.51
C GLU A 161 -10.76 10.36 0.30
N GLY A 162 -11.20 9.64 -0.74
CA GLY A 162 -11.73 10.26 -1.97
C GLY A 162 -10.67 10.90 -2.89
N CYS A 163 -9.38 10.55 -2.70
CA CYS A 163 -8.29 10.89 -3.63
C CYS A 163 -8.08 9.76 -4.72
#